data_4d14444081093dab153f75939f95f1db
#
_entry.id   4d14444081093dab153f75939f95f1db
#
_cell.length_a   1.000
_cell.length_b   1.000
_cell.length_c   1.000
_cell.angle_alpha   90.00
_cell.angle_beta   90.00
_cell.angle_gamma   90.00
#
_symmetry.space_group_name_H-M   'P 1'
#
loop_
_entity.id
_entity.type
_entity.pdbx_description
1 polymer ?
#
loop_
_entity_poly.entity_id
_entity_poly.type
_entity_poly.pdbx_seq_one_letter_code
_entity_poly.pdbx_strand_id
1 'polypeptide(L)'
;MEKHGSESYFVIGEGLLTESAGGRTVMAMAADTSPPFRFSRMGPIGAGRQLGEPNRKRIGKEMASGGGGASQVPAGYTYLGQFIDHDLTFDKTNVMLGQNVAPATLLQARSPSLDLDSLYGAGPSDPESAKFYSDDRHLKMGKTMAEGGIPAKDGFDLPRGAGTTQRAKRRAIVPDPRNDENLAVAQTHLALMRFHNRVVDTLPASVPAAQRFAKAREIVTKHYQWMIRTDYLPRVCAAGVVNNVFNQGRKAFEVGATPTDVPTMPIEFSVAAFRLGHAMIRRAYNWNAIFDNGSGSLGLLFVFSATGGDLGGGPRLPSTWIADWRRLYDFKDAGRQNLAVPAGKFNRAMRIDTTLVDPLRNLPAGSFGGPNVPFDDPRANLAFRNLTRAKMVRLATGQQMANFLKNKGVNLTKLTKAQIRDGQNGADLSSLTQGQREALLKDTPLWFYILREAELGGGKLRGVGARIVAETIHRAMEGSTHSIVREPTWRPSLGPNNSTFRMVDLLLFAFQGQKNLLAPLG
;
A
#
# COMPACT_ATOMS: atom_id res chain seq x y z
N MET A 1 18.05 23.88 -7.73
CA MET A 1 17.15 23.00 -6.96
C MET A 1 17.91 21.72 -6.74
N GLU A 2 18.39 21.50 -5.51
CA GLU A 2 18.97 20.20 -5.16
C GLU A 2 17.91 19.14 -5.44
N LYS A 3 18.28 18.17 -6.27
CA LYS A 3 17.43 17.00 -6.51
C LYS A 3 17.10 16.42 -5.15
N HIS A 4 15.82 16.23 -4.84
CA HIS A 4 15.39 15.39 -3.72
C HIS A 4 15.81 13.96 -4.04
N GLY A 5 17.14 13.77 -4.09
CA GLY A 5 17.75 12.52 -4.34
C GLY A 5 17.86 11.78 -3.03
N SER A 6 16.90 10.99 -2.70
CA SER A 6 17.28 9.76 -2.05
C SER A 6 18.15 9.02 -3.08
N GLU A 7 19.23 8.42 -2.65
CA GLU A 7 20.02 7.51 -3.48
C GLU A 7 19.18 6.28 -3.89
N SER A 8 17.91 6.26 -3.55
CA SER A 8 16.94 5.20 -3.72
C SER A 8 15.62 5.80 -4.19
N TYR A 9 15.09 5.27 -5.24
CA TYR A 9 13.93 5.77 -5.94
C TYR A 9 12.71 4.92 -5.65
N PHE A 10 11.71 5.53 -4.98
CA PHE A 10 10.45 4.88 -4.67
C PHE A 10 9.37 5.43 -5.59
N VAL A 11 8.63 4.56 -6.23
CA VAL A 11 7.33 4.88 -6.79
C VAL A 11 6.31 4.05 -6.04
N ILE A 12 5.12 4.57 -5.80
CA ILE A 12 4.05 3.93 -5.03
C ILE A 12 4.03 2.42 -5.31
N GLY A 13 4.46 1.60 -4.35
CA GLY A 13 4.52 0.15 -4.44
C GLY A 13 5.50 -0.47 -5.46
N GLU A 14 6.41 0.29 -6.09
CA GLU A 14 7.33 -0.26 -7.10
C GLU A 14 8.68 -0.74 -6.55
N GLY A 15 9.03 -0.40 -5.31
CA GLY A 15 10.37 -0.65 -4.78
C GLY A 15 11.42 0.29 -5.36
N LEU A 16 12.68 -0.09 -5.24
CA LEU A 16 13.82 0.69 -5.72
C LEU A 16 14.06 0.44 -7.20
N LEU A 17 14.02 1.50 -8.02
CA LEU A 17 14.46 1.48 -9.41
C LEU A 17 15.53 2.54 -9.61
N THR A 18 16.60 2.23 -10.32
CA THR A 18 17.60 3.21 -10.77
C THR A 18 17.46 3.44 -12.26
N GLU A 19 17.76 4.65 -12.71
CA GLU A 19 17.70 4.99 -14.13
C GLU A 19 19.07 4.92 -14.83
N SER A 20 20.15 4.77 -14.08
CA SER A 20 21.50 4.65 -14.65
C SER A 20 22.31 3.52 -14.03
N ALA A 21 23.02 2.76 -14.87
CA ALA A 21 23.94 1.71 -14.44
C ALA A 21 25.18 2.23 -13.69
N GLY A 22 25.39 3.56 -13.64
CA GLY A 22 26.49 4.22 -12.92
C GLY A 22 26.06 4.82 -11.58
N GLY A 23 24.90 4.41 -11.05
CA GLY A 23 24.39 4.86 -9.76
C GLY A 23 25.31 4.45 -8.60
N ARG A 24 25.60 5.40 -7.75
CA ARG A 24 26.36 5.24 -6.53
C ARG A 24 25.84 4.06 -5.71
N THR A 25 26.76 3.31 -5.15
CA THR A 25 26.52 2.23 -4.20
C THR A 25 25.48 2.67 -3.17
N VAL A 26 24.34 1.99 -3.13
CA VAL A 26 23.39 2.10 -2.03
C VAL A 26 24.17 1.81 -0.77
N MET A 27 24.23 2.72 0.18
CA MET A 27 24.80 2.42 1.49
C MET A 27 24.10 1.15 1.98
N ALA A 28 24.85 0.08 2.09
CA ALA A 28 24.42 -1.12 2.75
C ALA A 28 23.97 -0.68 4.16
N MET A 29 22.68 -0.74 4.43
CA MET A 29 22.25 -0.84 5.82
C MET A 29 22.93 -2.10 6.36
N ALA A 30 23.52 -1.99 7.55
CA ALA A 30 24.29 -3.05 8.18
C ALA A 30 23.70 -4.42 7.87
N ALA A 31 24.53 -5.35 7.44
CA ALA A 31 24.12 -6.68 7.07
C ALA A 31 23.39 -7.31 8.27
N ASP A 32 22.08 -7.34 8.18
CA ASP A 32 21.25 -8.15 9.07
C ASP A 32 21.67 -9.59 8.81
N THR A 33 22.13 -10.29 9.83
CA THR A 33 22.57 -11.70 9.75
C THR A 33 21.41 -12.68 9.57
N SER A 34 20.18 -12.19 9.52
CA SER A 34 19.00 -12.99 9.18
C SER A 34 19.04 -13.42 7.71
N PRO A 35 18.62 -14.66 7.35
CA PRO A 35 18.59 -15.09 5.97
C PRO A 35 17.71 -14.09 5.18
N PRO A 36 18.16 -13.64 4.00
CA PRO A 36 17.43 -12.65 3.24
C PRO A 36 16.06 -13.20 2.87
N PHE A 37 15.01 -12.44 3.16
CA PHE A 37 13.67 -12.74 2.67
C PHE A 37 13.68 -12.80 1.15
N ARG A 38 12.76 -13.56 0.55
CA ARG A 38 12.80 -13.86 -0.88
C ARG A 38 11.52 -13.48 -1.57
N PHE A 39 11.66 -13.02 -2.81
CA PHE A 39 10.58 -13.08 -3.77
C PHE A 39 10.48 -14.49 -4.39
N SER A 40 9.27 -14.89 -4.72
CA SER A 40 8.96 -16.19 -5.33
C SER A 40 7.95 -16.03 -6.47
N ARG A 41 7.50 -17.13 -7.04
CA ARG A 41 6.38 -17.20 -7.98
C ARG A 41 5.26 -18.05 -7.41
N MET A 42 4.04 -17.55 -7.53
CA MET A 42 2.84 -18.36 -7.31
C MET A 42 2.49 -19.15 -8.57
N GLY A 43 2.59 -18.53 -9.72
CA GLY A 43 2.17 -19.02 -11.02
C GLY A 43 3.32 -19.47 -11.94
N PRO A 44 3.02 -19.82 -13.20
CA PRO A 44 4.04 -20.20 -14.17
C PRO A 44 4.89 -19.00 -14.61
N ILE A 45 6.05 -19.29 -15.17
CA ILE A 45 6.82 -18.29 -15.91
C ILE A 45 6.01 -17.85 -17.12
N GLY A 46 5.91 -16.54 -17.36
CA GLY A 46 5.21 -16.01 -18.52
C GLY A 46 5.77 -16.60 -19.82
N ALA A 47 4.92 -17.33 -20.54
CA ALA A 47 5.22 -17.87 -21.85
C ALA A 47 4.57 -16.97 -22.93
N GLY A 48 5.22 -16.85 -24.08
CA GLY A 48 4.77 -16.01 -25.16
C GLY A 48 5.58 -14.70 -25.29
N ARG A 49 5.19 -13.87 -26.25
CA ARG A 49 5.80 -12.56 -26.44
C ARG A 49 5.18 -11.61 -25.41
N GLN A 50 5.97 -11.21 -24.43
CA GLN A 50 5.60 -10.08 -23.59
C GLN A 50 5.32 -8.84 -24.45
N LEU A 51 4.32 -8.04 -24.10
CA LEU A 51 3.99 -6.84 -24.86
C LEU A 51 5.23 -5.97 -25.10
N GLY A 52 5.49 -5.65 -26.37
CA GLY A 52 6.58 -4.75 -26.75
C GLY A 52 6.44 -3.37 -26.11
N GLU A 53 7.52 -2.64 -26.03
CA GLU A 53 7.52 -1.31 -25.39
C GLU A 53 6.51 -0.34 -26.03
N PRO A 54 6.38 -0.24 -27.38
CA PRO A 54 5.38 0.64 -28.00
C PRO A 54 3.95 0.32 -27.54
N ASN A 55 3.62 -0.97 -27.38
CA ASN A 55 2.30 -1.39 -26.90
C ASN A 55 2.10 -1.01 -25.44
N ARG A 56 3.12 -1.21 -24.58
CA ARG A 56 3.03 -0.81 -23.17
C ARG A 56 2.89 0.70 -23.00
N LYS A 57 3.61 1.51 -23.83
CA LYS A 57 3.47 2.97 -23.85
C LYS A 57 2.04 3.39 -24.19
N ARG A 58 1.48 2.83 -25.25
CA ARG A 58 0.13 3.16 -25.69
C ARG A 58 -0.92 2.73 -24.67
N ILE A 59 -0.88 1.48 -24.21
CA ILE A 59 -1.81 0.96 -23.19
C ILE A 59 -1.70 1.76 -21.90
N GLY A 60 -0.47 2.05 -21.43
CA GLY A 60 -0.24 2.87 -20.24
C GLY A 60 -0.80 4.28 -20.35
N LYS A 61 -0.77 4.88 -21.54
CA LYS A 61 -1.39 6.18 -21.84
C LYS A 61 -2.91 6.09 -21.70
N GLU A 62 -3.55 5.09 -22.30
CA GLU A 62 -5.00 4.91 -22.24
C GLU A 62 -5.47 4.56 -20.82
N MET A 63 -4.71 3.76 -20.07
CA MET A 63 -5.02 3.48 -18.67
C MET A 63 -4.95 4.74 -17.78
N ALA A 64 -4.04 5.67 -18.04
CA ALA A 64 -3.85 6.89 -17.25
C ALA A 64 -4.53 8.12 -17.89
N SER A 65 -5.76 7.97 -18.36
CA SER A 65 -6.51 8.97 -19.13
C SER A 65 -7.60 9.72 -18.35
N GLY A 66 -7.78 9.46 -17.07
CA GLY A 66 -8.75 10.24 -16.29
C GLY A 66 -9.38 9.55 -15.09
N GLY A 67 -9.28 8.25 -15.00
CA GLY A 67 -9.88 7.44 -13.93
C GLY A 67 -11.37 7.18 -14.10
N GLY A 68 -11.81 6.06 -13.56
CA GLY A 68 -13.21 5.66 -13.50
C GLY A 68 -14.02 6.46 -12.48
N GLY A 69 -15.26 6.06 -12.25
CA GLY A 69 -16.12 6.66 -11.24
C GLY A 69 -15.70 6.34 -9.81
N ALA A 70 -16.28 7.06 -8.85
CA ALA A 70 -16.08 6.75 -7.43
C ALA A 70 -16.69 5.39 -7.05
N SER A 71 -16.02 4.68 -6.16
CA SER A 71 -16.51 3.44 -5.56
C SER A 71 -17.38 3.70 -4.32
N GLN A 72 -17.83 2.64 -3.66
CA GLN A 72 -18.42 2.75 -2.33
C GLN A 72 -17.37 2.66 -1.20
N VAL A 73 -16.11 2.38 -1.52
CA VAL A 73 -15.04 2.23 -0.56
C VAL A 73 -14.58 3.61 -0.09
N PRO A 74 -14.49 3.89 1.22
CA PRO A 74 -13.88 5.11 1.75
C PRO A 74 -12.43 5.27 1.29
N ALA A 75 -12.01 6.51 0.96
CA ALA A 75 -10.71 6.75 0.33
C ALA A 75 -9.51 6.39 1.23
N GLY A 76 -9.67 6.39 2.53
CA GLY A 76 -8.62 5.98 3.48
C GLY A 76 -8.12 4.54 3.25
N TYR A 77 -8.98 3.65 2.77
CA TYR A 77 -8.58 2.26 2.48
C TYR A 77 -7.56 2.13 1.35
N THR A 78 -7.45 3.11 0.45
CA THR A 78 -6.36 3.18 -0.53
C THR A 78 -5.00 3.23 0.16
N TYR A 79 -4.88 4.06 1.18
CA TYR A 79 -3.62 4.28 1.91
C TYR A 79 -3.37 3.26 3.02
N LEU A 80 -4.43 2.67 3.57
CA LEU A 80 -4.29 1.46 4.38
C LEU A 80 -3.73 0.30 3.53
N GLY A 81 -4.21 0.13 2.29
CA GLY A 81 -3.65 -0.84 1.35
C GLY A 81 -2.19 -0.59 1.04
N GLN A 82 -1.80 0.68 0.84
CA GLN A 82 -0.40 1.06 0.64
C GLN A 82 0.47 0.73 1.87
N PHE A 83 -0.02 1.00 3.08
CA PHE A 83 0.68 0.62 4.31
C PHE A 83 0.84 -0.91 4.43
N ILE A 84 -0.18 -1.69 4.09
CA ILE A 84 -0.11 -3.16 4.06
C ILE A 84 0.94 -3.64 3.03
N ASP A 85 1.00 -3.01 1.86
CA ASP A 85 2.03 -3.33 0.84
C ASP A 85 3.44 -3.07 1.39
N HIS A 86 3.66 -1.93 2.05
CA HIS A 86 4.94 -1.58 2.65
C HIS A 86 5.33 -2.52 3.81
N ASP A 87 4.37 -3.10 4.49
CA ASP A 87 4.62 -4.09 5.54
C ASP A 87 5.05 -5.45 4.99
N LEU A 88 4.70 -5.77 3.75
CA LEU A 88 4.93 -7.07 3.13
C LEU A 88 6.03 -7.09 2.07
N THR A 89 6.29 -5.96 1.42
CA THR A 89 7.17 -5.90 0.24
C THR A 89 8.18 -4.78 0.38
N PHE A 90 9.42 -5.03 0.03
CA PHE A 90 10.43 -3.99 -0.17
C PHE A 90 11.52 -4.49 -1.12
N ASP A 91 11.34 -4.24 -2.41
CA ASP A 91 12.35 -4.59 -3.42
C ASP A 91 13.50 -3.58 -3.40
N LYS A 92 14.67 -4.00 -2.96
CA LYS A 92 15.93 -3.24 -2.97
C LYS A 92 16.84 -3.58 -4.15
N THR A 93 16.35 -4.35 -5.11
CA THR A 93 17.14 -4.72 -6.28
C THR A 93 17.45 -3.48 -7.10
N ASN A 94 18.75 -3.26 -7.33
CA ASN A 94 19.23 -2.16 -8.17
C ASN A 94 19.21 -2.59 -9.63
N VAL A 95 18.18 -2.20 -10.38
CA VAL A 95 18.02 -2.54 -11.80
C VAL A 95 17.44 -1.36 -12.58
N MET A 96 17.76 -1.30 -13.87
CA MET A 96 17.16 -0.30 -14.77
C MET A 96 15.74 -0.72 -15.17
N LEU A 97 14.85 0.26 -15.31
CA LEU A 97 13.51 0.02 -15.82
C LEU A 97 13.57 -0.61 -17.23
N GLY A 98 12.98 -1.79 -17.39
CA GLY A 98 12.99 -2.57 -18.63
C GLY A 98 14.03 -3.69 -18.69
N GLN A 99 15.01 -3.73 -17.79
CA GLN A 99 15.96 -4.83 -17.66
C GLN A 99 15.29 -6.10 -17.14
N ASN A 100 15.55 -7.25 -17.78
CA ASN A 100 15.02 -8.52 -17.28
C ASN A 100 15.72 -8.94 -15.99
N VAL A 101 14.91 -9.39 -15.01
CA VAL A 101 15.38 -9.82 -13.69
C VAL A 101 14.76 -11.17 -13.34
N ALA A 102 15.57 -12.10 -12.85
CA ALA A 102 15.06 -13.34 -12.29
C ALA A 102 14.50 -13.07 -10.87
N PRO A 103 13.31 -13.57 -10.51
CA PRO A 103 12.76 -13.37 -9.16
C PRO A 103 13.69 -13.80 -8.04
N ALA A 104 14.49 -14.85 -8.25
CA ALA A 104 15.46 -15.33 -7.27
C ALA A 104 16.60 -14.33 -6.99
N THR A 105 16.82 -13.34 -7.85
CA THR A 105 17.84 -12.29 -7.68
C THR A 105 17.24 -10.99 -7.12
N LEU A 106 15.92 -10.93 -6.92
CA LEU A 106 15.28 -9.78 -6.31
C LEU A 106 15.56 -9.77 -4.80
N LEU A 107 15.95 -8.60 -4.29
CA LEU A 107 16.29 -8.40 -2.89
C LEU A 107 15.05 -7.93 -2.10
N GLN A 108 14.45 -8.86 -1.37
CA GLN A 108 13.34 -8.54 -0.46
C GLN A 108 13.90 -8.08 0.89
N ALA A 109 13.71 -6.81 1.21
CA ALA A 109 14.19 -6.21 2.46
C ALA A 109 13.11 -6.09 3.54
N ARG A 110 11.95 -6.69 3.32
CA ARG A 110 10.83 -6.72 4.26
C ARG A 110 10.42 -8.16 4.54
N SER A 111 10.07 -8.46 5.79
CA SER A 111 9.47 -9.74 6.12
C SER A 111 8.18 -9.94 5.33
N PRO A 112 8.00 -11.08 4.66
CA PRO A 112 6.73 -11.39 3.99
C PRO A 112 5.63 -11.84 4.95
N SER A 113 5.80 -11.58 6.26
CA SER A 113 4.83 -11.85 7.32
C SER A 113 4.15 -10.56 7.77
N LEU A 114 2.88 -10.63 8.19
CA LEU A 114 2.15 -9.46 8.71
C LEU A 114 2.48 -9.23 10.19
N ASP A 115 3.72 -8.80 10.46
CA ASP A 115 4.30 -8.56 11.79
C ASP A 115 4.45 -7.08 12.12
N LEU A 116 4.05 -6.17 11.22
CA LEU A 116 4.21 -4.72 11.37
C LEU A 116 5.69 -4.30 11.47
N ASP A 117 6.58 -4.96 10.73
CA ASP A 117 8.00 -4.58 10.69
C ASP A 117 8.20 -3.15 10.16
N SER A 118 7.31 -2.69 9.26
CA SER A 118 7.31 -1.32 8.76
C SER A 118 6.98 -0.27 9.84
N LEU A 119 6.36 -0.71 10.95
CA LEU A 119 6.02 0.12 12.11
C LEU A 119 7.06 0.00 13.24
N TYR A 120 7.50 -1.22 13.55
CA TYR A 120 8.29 -1.52 14.75
C TYR A 120 9.79 -1.63 14.51
N GLY A 121 10.25 -1.90 13.27
CA GLY A 121 11.60 -2.40 13.06
C GLY A 121 11.82 -3.68 13.87
N ALA A 122 13.00 -3.85 14.46
CA ALA A 122 13.32 -4.98 15.33
C ALA A 122 12.88 -4.78 16.80
N GLY A 123 12.31 -3.62 17.14
CA GLY A 123 11.83 -3.30 18.49
C GLY A 123 12.76 -2.36 19.30
N PRO A 124 12.32 -1.90 20.50
CA PRO A 124 13.03 -0.87 21.25
C PRO A 124 14.39 -1.33 21.83
N SER A 125 14.58 -2.62 22.00
CA SER A 125 15.84 -3.19 22.52
C SER A 125 16.93 -3.35 21.45
N ASP A 126 16.56 -3.21 20.19
CA ASP A 126 17.51 -3.27 19.08
C ASP A 126 18.18 -1.90 18.86
N PRO A 127 19.52 -1.81 18.83
CA PRO A 127 20.22 -0.54 18.75
C PRO A 127 19.87 0.31 17.52
N GLU A 128 19.59 -0.32 16.37
CA GLU A 128 19.22 0.38 15.13
C GLU A 128 17.76 0.83 15.13
N SER A 129 16.90 0.13 15.88
CA SER A 129 15.46 0.42 15.97
C SER A 129 15.11 1.31 17.17
N ALA A 130 15.96 1.41 18.19
CA ALA A 130 15.71 2.22 19.39
C ALA A 130 15.38 3.69 19.08
N LYS A 131 15.92 4.25 18.01
CA LYS A 131 15.64 5.62 17.53
C LYS A 131 14.17 5.88 17.17
N PHE A 132 13.38 4.84 16.90
CA PHE A 132 11.95 4.94 16.58
C PHE A 132 11.06 5.06 17.81
N TYR A 133 11.64 4.91 19.00
CA TYR A 133 10.93 4.87 20.27
C TYR A 133 11.26 6.08 21.14
N SER A 134 10.32 6.49 21.98
CA SER A 134 10.53 7.51 23.01
C SER A 134 11.04 6.93 24.33
N ASP A 135 10.73 5.66 24.57
CA ASP A 135 11.16 4.86 25.71
C ASP A 135 11.21 3.36 25.31
N ASP A 136 11.23 2.44 26.27
CA ASP A 136 11.31 1.00 26.06
C ASP A 136 10.03 0.36 25.48
N ARG A 137 8.97 1.15 25.18
CA ARG A 137 7.66 0.63 24.77
C ARG A 137 6.83 1.52 23.86
N HIS A 138 6.98 2.85 23.91
CA HIS A 138 6.20 3.78 23.12
C HIS A 138 6.92 4.19 21.84
N LEU A 139 6.22 4.18 20.73
CA LEU A 139 6.68 4.72 19.45
C LEU A 139 6.76 6.25 19.56
N LYS A 140 7.86 6.82 19.09
CA LYS A 140 8.12 8.25 19.11
C LYS A 140 7.28 8.96 18.06
N MET A 141 6.44 9.91 18.48
CA MET A 141 5.65 10.76 17.59
C MET A 141 6.29 12.13 17.42
N GLY A 142 6.01 12.79 16.31
CA GLY A 142 6.50 14.12 15.99
C GLY A 142 5.48 15.22 16.25
N LYS A 143 5.97 16.45 16.24
CA LYS A 143 5.20 17.68 16.40
C LYS A 143 5.15 18.41 15.06
N THR A 144 3.98 18.92 14.67
CA THR A 144 3.81 19.76 13.48
C THR A 144 4.47 21.13 13.65
N MET A 145 4.57 21.88 12.57
CA MET A 145 5.00 23.28 12.56
C MET A 145 3.79 24.21 12.53
N ALA A 146 3.80 25.26 13.34
CA ALA A 146 2.74 26.27 13.33
C ALA A 146 2.66 26.93 11.94
N GLU A 147 1.44 27.08 11.41
CA GLU A 147 1.18 27.71 10.12
C GLU A 147 -0.23 28.27 10.05
N GLY A 148 -0.42 29.40 9.35
CA GLY A 148 -1.74 29.98 9.09
C GLY A 148 -2.55 30.29 10.35
N GLY A 149 -1.90 30.71 11.44
CA GLY A 149 -2.54 30.98 12.72
C GLY A 149 -2.84 29.72 13.54
N ILE A 150 -2.55 28.52 13.03
CA ILE A 150 -2.76 27.25 13.74
C ILE A 150 -1.47 26.90 14.48
N PRO A 151 -1.52 26.70 15.82
CA PRO A 151 -0.35 26.36 16.60
C PRO A 151 0.19 24.97 16.23
N ALA A 152 1.47 24.75 16.52
CA ALA A 152 2.09 23.45 16.40
C ALA A 152 1.39 22.43 17.32
N LYS A 153 1.06 21.25 16.78
CA LYS A 153 0.34 20.18 17.47
C LYS A 153 1.25 18.98 17.70
N ASP A 154 1.40 18.59 18.95
CA ASP A 154 2.20 17.43 19.32
C ASP A 154 1.49 16.11 18.96
N GLY A 155 2.26 15.13 18.47
CA GLY A 155 1.74 13.84 18.07
C GLY A 155 0.94 13.82 16.75
N PHE A 156 1.06 14.83 15.89
CA PHE A 156 0.36 14.93 14.62
C PHE A 156 1.28 14.93 13.38
N ASP A 157 2.59 14.74 13.57
CA ASP A 157 3.54 14.47 12.51
C ASP A 157 4.34 13.20 12.83
N LEU A 158 4.97 12.61 11.82
CA LEU A 158 6.00 11.60 12.04
C LEU A 158 7.19 12.23 12.78
N PRO A 159 7.97 11.46 13.56
CA PRO A 159 9.20 11.97 14.14
C PRO A 159 10.17 12.33 13.01
N ARG A 160 10.70 13.55 13.06
CA ARG A 160 11.62 14.06 12.03
C ARG A 160 13.06 14.05 12.50
N GLY A 161 13.97 13.99 11.55
CA GLY A 161 15.39 13.94 11.79
C GLY A 161 15.95 15.21 12.44
N ALA A 162 17.20 15.10 12.86
CA ALA A 162 18.04 16.21 13.28
C ALA A 162 19.23 16.32 12.32
N GLY A 163 19.88 17.46 12.31
CA GLY A 163 21.07 17.67 11.48
C GLY A 163 21.10 19.08 10.92
N THR A 164 22.13 19.38 10.14
CA THR A 164 22.38 20.72 9.60
C THR A 164 21.64 20.98 8.30
N THR A 165 21.45 19.96 7.47
CA THR A 165 20.77 20.10 6.17
C THR A 165 19.26 20.00 6.30
N GLN A 166 18.52 20.69 5.44
CA GLN A 166 17.05 20.61 5.40
C GLN A 166 16.57 19.18 5.13
N ARG A 167 17.26 18.44 4.27
CA ARG A 167 16.97 17.03 4.00
C ARG A 167 17.06 16.17 5.27
N ALA A 168 18.12 16.34 6.06
CA ALA A 168 18.29 15.61 7.30
C ALA A 168 17.19 15.95 8.32
N LYS A 169 16.81 17.23 8.42
CA LYS A 169 15.73 17.69 9.31
C LYS A 169 14.36 17.13 8.95
N ARG A 170 14.05 17.03 7.64
CA ARG A 170 12.76 16.54 7.11
C ARG A 170 12.60 15.03 7.22
N ARG A 171 13.69 14.27 7.15
CA ARG A 171 13.66 12.80 7.10
C ARG A 171 12.80 12.23 8.23
N ALA A 172 11.82 11.39 7.89
CA ALA A 172 11.07 10.64 8.89
C ALA A 172 11.97 9.61 9.59
N ILE A 173 11.86 9.55 10.90
CA ILE A 173 12.53 8.55 11.75
C ILE A 173 11.56 7.39 11.97
N VAL A 174 11.36 6.59 10.94
CA VAL A 174 10.48 5.42 10.90
C VAL A 174 11.20 4.26 10.23
N PRO A 175 10.84 2.99 10.53
CA PRO A 175 11.51 1.81 9.98
C PRO A 175 11.41 1.71 8.46
N ASP A 176 10.33 2.19 7.86
CA ASP A 176 10.15 2.20 6.42
C ASP A 176 9.95 3.62 5.89
N PRO A 177 10.94 4.20 5.17
CA PRO A 177 10.84 5.56 4.66
C PRO A 177 9.75 5.75 3.60
N ARG A 178 9.25 4.67 2.98
CA ARG A 178 8.13 4.72 2.04
C ARG A 178 6.83 5.11 2.75
N ASN A 179 6.72 4.89 4.06
CA ASN A 179 5.59 5.36 4.86
C ASN A 179 5.56 6.90 5.01
N ASP A 180 6.47 7.62 4.36
CA ASP A 180 6.49 9.08 4.21
C ASP A 180 6.61 9.52 2.73
N GLU A 181 6.16 8.69 1.77
CA GLU A 181 6.23 9.01 0.33
C GLU A 181 5.02 9.84 -0.16
N ASN A 182 3.94 9.85 0.59
CA ASN A 182 2.83 10.81 0.48
C ASN A 182 2.20 11.04 1.85
N LEU A 183 1.52 12.17 1.99
CA LEU A 183 0.95 12.59 3.27
C LEU A 183 -0.10 11.61 3.81
N ALA A 184 -0.89 10.99 2.94
CA ALA A 184 -1.98 10.12 3.40
C ALA A 184 -1.44 8.80 4.00
N VAL A 185 -0.38 8.21 3.43
CA VAL A 185 0.27 7.04 4.06
C VAL A 185 1.05 7.45 5.31
N ALA A 186 1.66 8.64 5.35
CA ALA A 186 2.35 9.15 6.54
C ALA A 186 1.39 9.32 7.72
N GLN A 187 0.20 9.88 7.48
CA GLN A 187 -0.83 10.00 8.51
C GLN A 187 -1.41 8.62 8.91
N THR A 188 -1.52 7.66 7.98
CA THR A 188 -1.94 6.28 8.28
C THR A 188 -0.91 5.59 9.20
N HIS A 189 0.39 5.73 8.91
CA HIS A 189 1.46 5.23 9.78
C HIS A 189 1.37 5.85 11.18
N LEU A 190 1.17 7.18 11.26
CA LEU A 190 1.00 7.88 12.52
C LEU A 190 -0.22 7.38 13.32
N ALA A 191 -1.33 7.07 12.65
CA ALA A 191 -2.50 6.51 13.31
C ALA A 191 -2.21 5.13 13.94
N LEU A 192 -1.42 4.29 13.27
CA LEU A 192 -0.97 3.00 13.82
C LEU A 192 0.02 3.17 14.99
N MET A 193 0.92 4.17 14.92
CA MET A 193 1.78 4.51 16.06
C MET A 193 0.95 4.93 17.29
N ARG A 194 -0.05 5.79 17.07
CA ARG A 194 -1.00 6.19 18.15
C ARG A 194 -1.78 5.00 18.68
N PHE A 195 -2.21 4.10 17.81
CA PHE A 195 -2.91 2.89 18.21
C PHE A 195 -2.04 2.03 19.13
N HIS A 196 -0.77 1.78 18.75
CA HIS A 196 0.17 1.05 19.59
C HIS A 196 0.38 1.73 20.94
N ASN A 197 0.70 3.02 20.96
CA ASN A 197 0.95 3.76 22.19
C ASN A 197 -0.27 3.71 23.12
N ARG A 198 -1.48 3.87 22.56
CA ARG A 198 -2.71 3.76 23.36
C ARG A 198 -2.94 2.35 23.89
N VAL A 199 -2.57 1.30 23.16
CA VAL A 199 -2.62 -0.08 23.67
C VAL A 199 -1.66 -0.22 24.85
N VAL A 200 -0.42 0.28 24.75
CA VAL A 200 0.55 0.29 25.87
C VAL A 200 -0.03 0.97 27.11
N ASP A 201 -0.64 2.16 26.93
CA ASP A 201 -1.22 2.97 28.03
C ASP A 201 -2.38 2.25 28.74
N THR A 202 -3.15 1.45 28.00
CA THR A 202 -4.35 0.77 28.51
C THR A 202 -4.11 -0.65 29.01
N LEU A 203 -2.88 -1.16 28.92
CA LEU A 203 -2.56 -2.47 29.49
C LEU A 203 -2.77 -2.48 31.00
N PRO A 204 -3.33 -3.58 31.56
CA PRO A 204 -3.50 -3.74 33.00
C PRO A 204 -2.18 -3.53 33.76
N ALA A 205 -2.27 -3.02 34.98
CA ALA A 205 -1.11 -2.85 35.87
C ALA A 205 -0.41 -4.17 36.22
N SER A 206 -1.12 -5.29 36.10
CA SER A 206 -0.58 -6.65 36.31
C SER A 206 0.40 -7.10 35.22
N VAL A 207 0.45 -6.41 34.05
CA VAL A 207 1.46 -6.70 33.01
C VAL A 207 2.79 -6.08 33.43
N PRO A 208 3.84 -6.91 33.68
CA PRO A 208 5.15 -6.42 34.09
C PRO A 208 5.73 -5.40 33.08
N ALA A 209 6.44 -4.38 33.56
CA ALA A 209 7.00 -3.32 32.72
C ALA A 209 7.81 -3.87 31.54
N ALA A 210 8.69 -4.84 31.77
CA ALA A 210 9.53 -5.46 30.74
C ALA A 210 8.75 -6.23 29.66
N GLN A 211 7.48 -6.58 29.90
CA GLN A 211 6.64 -7.34 28.95
C GLN A 211 5.62 -6.44 28.23
N ARG A 212 5.47 -5.18 28.61
CA ARG A 212 4.41 -4.30 28.07
C ARG A 212 4.55 -4.08 26.56
N PHE A 213 5.77 -3.86 26.06
CA PHE A 213 6.00 -3.73 24.62
C PHE A 213 5.57 -4.99 23.87
N ALA A 214 6.07 -6.15 24.28
CA ALA A 214 5.76 -7.43 23.61
C ALA A 214 4.25 -7.72 23.64
N LYS A 215 3.59 -7.45 24.79
CA LYS A 215 2.15 -7.65 24.92
C LYS A 215 1.34 -6.68 24.05
N ALA A 216 1.75 -5.42 23.99
CA ALA A 216 1.12 -4.43 23.12
C ALA A 216 1.30 -4.80 21.64
N ARG A 217 2.52 -5.20 21.22
CA ARG A 217 2.81 -5.65 19.85
C ARG A 217 1.93 -6.85 19.46
N GLU A 218 1.79 -7.84 20.32
CA GLU A 218 0.88 -8.98 20.11
C GLU A 218 -0.56 -8.51 19.85
N ILE A 219 -1.10 -7.69 20.75
CA ILE A 219 -2.47 -7.17 20.65
C ILE A 219 -2.66 -6.39 19.36
N VAL A 220 -1.75 -5.45 19.06
CA VAL A 220 -1.81 -4.60 17.85
C VAL A 220 -1.73 -5.45 16.59
N THR A 221 -0.78 -6.40 16.51
CA THR A 221 -0.58 -7.25 15.32
C THR A 221 -1.82 -8.11 15.05
N LYS A 222 -2.40 -8.75 16.06
CA LYS A 222 -3.59 -9.57 15.88
C LYS A 222 -4.82 -8.74 15.48
N HIS A 223 -5.02 -7.54 16.05
CA HIS A 223 -6.09 -6.63 15.65
C HIS A 223 -5.89 -6.11 14.23
N TYR A 224 -4.66 -5.79 13.83
CA TYR A 224 -4.32 -5.39 12.47
C TYR A 224 -4.63 -6.51 11.46
N GLN A 225 -4.22 -7.75 11.72
CA GLN A 225 -4.55 -8.89 10.88
C GLN A 225 -6.07 -9.14 10.80
N TRP A 226 -6.78 -9.03 11.93
CA TRP A 226 -8.24 -9.15 11.96
C TRP A 226 -8.91 -8.09 11.09
N MET A 227 -8.51 -6.84 11.23
CA MET A 227 -8.99 -5.73 10.41
C MET A 227 -8.71 -5.98 8.91
N ILE A 228 -7.52 -6.46 8.56
CA ILE A 228 -7.23 -6.80 7.15
C ILE A 228 -8.18 -7.88 6.65
N ARG A 229 -8.36 -8.97 7.41
CA ARG A 229 -9.23 -10.08 7.01
C ARG A 229 -10.70 -9.69 6.88
N THR A 230 -11.22 -8.94 7.85
CA THR A 230 -12.68 -8.76 8.01
C THR A 230 -13.20 -7.42 7.53
N ASP A 231 -12.33 -6.41 7.36
CA ASP A 231 -12.71 -5.07 6.91
C ASP A 231 -12.04 -4.70 5.58
N TYR A 232 -10.71 -4.77 5.47
CA TYR A 232 -10.00 -4.35 4.26
C TYR A 232 -10.27 -5.28 3.06
N LEU A 233 -9.97 -6.58 3.20
CA LEU A 233 -10.10 -7.53 2.08
C LEU A 233 -11.51 -7.60 1.50
N PRO A 234 -12.62 -7.64 2.28
CA PRO A 234 -13.97 -7.65 1.72
C PRO A 234 -14.37 -6.37 0.98
N ARG A 235 -13.64 -5.26 1.19
CA ARG A 235 -13.86 -4.01 0.46
C ARG A 235 -13.21 -4.02 -0.92
N VAL A 236 -12.05 -4.65 -1.05
CA VAL A 236 -11.25 -4.64 -2.30
C VAL A 236 -11.30 -5.97 -3.07
N CYS A 237 -11.69 -7.06 -2.44
CA CYS A 237 -11.83 -8.39 -3.03
C CYS A 237 -13.26 -8.92 -2.87
N ALA A 238 -13.68 -9.81 -3.77
CA ALA A 238 -14.94 -10.54 -3.63
C ALA A 238 -14.92 -11.39 -2.35
N ALA A 239 -15.85 -11.14 -1.45
CA ALA A 239 -15.91 -11.76 -0.12
C ALA A 239 -15.96 -13.30 -0.18
N GLY A 240 -16.64 -13.88 -1.18
CA GLY A 240 -16.68 -15.33 -1.36
C GLY A 240 -15.30 -15.97 -1.61
N VAL A 241 -14.40 -15.27 -2.32
CA VAL A 241 -13.02 -15.75 -2.53
C VAL A 241 -12.21 -15.65 -1.25
N VAL A 242 -12.31 -14.51 -0.54
CA VAL A 242 -11.63 -14.31 0.75
C VAL A 242 -12.07 -15.38 1.75
N ASN A 243 -13.38 -15.56 1.93
CA ASN A 243 -13.94 -16.56 2.86
C ASN A 243 -13.51 -17.98 2.47
N ASN A 244 -13.47 -18.31 1.18
CA ASN A 244 -13.00 -19.62 0.71
C ASN A 244 -11.56 -19.87 1.14
N VAL A 245 -10.66 -18.90 0.95
CA VAL A 245 -9.24 -19.07 1.32
C VAL A 245 -9.08 -19.20 2.83
N PHE A 246 -9.72 -18.34 3.62
CA PHE A 246 -9.56 -18.34 5.07
C PHE A 246 -10.25 -19.53 5.78
N ASN A 247 -11.29 -20.11 5.17
CA ASN A 247 -12.01 -21.25 5.75
C ASN A 247 -11.55 -22.61 5.21
N GLN A 248 -11.02 -22.66 3.98
CA GLN A 248 -10.65 -23.92 3.30
C GLN A 248 -9.15 -24.00 2.96
N GLY A 249 -8.38 -22.96 3.25
CA GLY A 249 -6.95 -22.90 2.98
C GLY A 249 -6.60 -22.48 1.56
N ARG A 250 -5.28 -22.39 1.33
CA ARG A 250 -4.66 -22.04 0.05
C ARG A 250 -4.71 -23.23 -0.91
N LYS A 251 -4.75 -22.96 -2.21
CA LYS A 251 -4.70 -23.96 -3.27
C LYS A 251 -3.53 -23.79 -4.24
N ALA A 252 -2.94 -22.61 -4.29
CA ALA A 252 -1.95 -22.25 -5.29
C ALA A 252 -0.62 -21.77 -4.69
N PHE A 253 -0.64 -21.07 -3.57
CA PHE A 253 0.55 -20.45 -3.00
C PHE A 253 1.01 -21.17 -1.72
N GLU A 254 2.24 -21.71 -1.73
CA GLU A 254 2.88 -22.38 -0.58
C GLU A 254 1.94 -23.33 0.19
N VAL A 255 1.19 -24.18 -0.55
CA VAL A 255 0.14 -25.04 0.01
C VAL A 255 0.69 -26.05 1.03
N GLY A 256 1.92 -26.51 0.83
CA GLY A 256 2.59 -27.47 1.73
C GLY A 256 3.44 -26.82 2.81
N ALA A 257 3.49 -25.47 2.89
CA ALA A 257 4.29 -24.81 3.89
C ALA A 257 3.71 -25.01 5.30
N THR A 258 4.60 -25.24 6.25
CA THR A 258 4.27 -25.29 7.67
C THR A 258 4.21 -23.88 8.27
N PRO A 259 3.59 -23.69 9.44
CA PRO A 259 3.58 -22.41 10.13
C PRO A 259 4.98 -21.86 10.48
N THR A 260 5.98 -22.74 10.60
CA THR A 260 7.37 -22.37 10.94
C THR A 260 8.22 -22.04 9.73
N ASP A 261 7.77 -22.36 8.51
CA ASP A 261 8.47 -21.97 7.29
C ASP A 261 8.34 -20.46 7.07
N VAL A 262 9.46 -19.80 6.80
CA VAL A 262 9.45 -18.39 6.47
C VAL A 262 8.71 -18.18 5.16
N PRO A 263 7.65 -17.34 5.12
CA PRO A 263 6.93 -17.07 3.89
C PRO A 263 7.84 -16.44 2.84
N THR A 264 7.50 -16.61 1.57
CA THR A 264 8.06 -15.81 0.49
C THR A 264 7.04 -14.80 -0.03
N MET A 265 7.46 -13.86 -0.86
CA MET A 265 6.56 -12.89 -1.47
C MET A 265 6.39 -13.20 -2.97
N PRO A 266 5.19 -13.62 -3.41
CA PRO A 266 4.99 -13.93 -4.82
C PRO A 266 4.97 -12.65 -5.65
N ILE A 267 5.70 -12.67 -6.76
CA ILE A 267 5.75 -11.50 -7.67
C ILE A 267 4.39 -11.20 -8.31
N GLU A 268 3.49 -12.18 -8.40
CA GLU A 268 2.12 -11.97 -8.86
C GLU A 268 1.34 -11.04 -7.91
N PHE A 269 1.64 -11.08 -6.61
CA PHE A 269 1.09 -10.15 -5.63
C PHE A 269 1.77 -8.79 -5.75
N SER A 270 3.10 -8.73 -5.54
CA SER A 270 3.85 -7.47 -5.42
C SER A 270 3.92 -6.65 -6.70
N VAL A 271 3.92 -7.30 -7.88
CA VAL A 271 4.07 -6.64 -9.19
C VAL A 271 2.73 -6.44 -9.92
N ALA A 272 1.68 -7.17 -9.51
CA ALA A 272 0.38 -7.06 -10.18
C ALA A 272 -0.80 -6.94 -9.20
N ALA A 273 -1.14 -7.99 -8.44
CA ALA A 273 -2.45 -8.06 -7.81
C ALA A 273 -2.63 -7.02 -6.70
N PHE A 274 -1.61 -6.74 -5.90
CA PHE A 274 -1.73 -5.73 -4.84
C PHE A 274 -1.53 -4.29 -5.34
N ARG A 275 -1.11 -4.11 -6.60
CA ARG A 275 -1.15 -2.81 -7.28
C ARG A 275 -2.56 -2.35 -7.69
N LEU A 276 -3.60 -3.06 -7.23
CA LEU A 276 -4.99 -2.62 -7.28
C LEU A 276 -5.18 -1.21 -6.70
N GLY A 277 -4.40 -0.85 -5.68
CA GLY A 277 -4.46 0.44 -5.00
C GLY A 277 -4.22 1.63 -5.94
N HIS A 278 -3.44 1.46 -7.02
CA HIS A 278 -3.20 2.53 -7.99
C HIS A 278 -4.49 2.99 -8.69
N ALA A 279 -5.44 2.07 -8.95
CA ALA A 279 -6.75 2.42 -9.51
C ALA A 279 -7.67 3.12 -8.50
N MET A 280 -7.42 2.97 -7.20
CA MET A 280 -8.23 3.56 -6.14
C MET A 280 -7.88 5.01 -5.80
N ILE A 281 -6.75 5.52 -6.30
CA ILE A 281 -6.24 6.87 -6.02
C ILE A 281 -7.15 7.91 -6.66
N ARG A 282 -7.40 9.01 -5.94
CA ARG A 282 -8.15 10.16 -6.41
C ARG A 282 -7.21 11.25 -6.94
N ARG A 283 -7.71 12.08 -7.84
CA ARG A 283 -7.03 13.31 -8.29
C ARG A 283 -6.89 14.33 -7.17
N ALA A 284 -7.90 14.42 -6.31
CA ALA A 284 -7.99 15.40 -5.23
C ALA A 284 -8.89 14.90 -4.10
N TYR A 285 -8.69 15.48 -2.93
CA TYR A 285 -9.36 15.13 -1.68
C TYR A 285 -9.93 16.37 -0.99
N ASN A 286 -11.04 16.19 -0.30
CA ASN A 286 -11.45 17.05 0.79
C ASN A 286 -10.60 16.63 2.00
N TRP A 287 -9.40 17.21 2.13
CA TRP A 287 -8.40 16.70 3.06
C TRP A 287 -8.73 17.02 4.53
N ASN A 288 -9.10 18.27 4.78
CA ASN A 288 -9.55 18.77 6.07
C ASN A 288 -10.40 20.05 5.87
N ALA A 289 -10.70 20.80 6.92
CA ALA A 289 -11.53 21.99 6.81
C ALA A 289 -10.85 23.16 6.04
N ILE A 290 -9.50 23.19 5.99
CA ILE A 290 -8.74 24.18 5.24
C ILE A 290 -8.64 23.81 3.77
N PHE A 291 -8.26 22.56 3.49
CA PHE A 291 -8.14 22.01 2.15
C PHE A 291 -9.39 21.21 1.79
N ASP A 292 -10.46 21.95 1.57
CA ASP A 292 -11.80 21.45 1.28
C ASP A 292 -12.14 21.57 -0.21
N ASN A 293 -13.31 21.07 -0.64
CA ASN A 293 -13.82 21.15 -2.01
C ASN A 293 -12.82 20.65 -3.07
N GLY A 294 -12.06 19.62 -2.75
CA GLY A 294 -11.08 19.02 -3.65
C GLY A 294 -9.77 19.83 -3.76
N SER A 295 -9.51 20.79 -2.87
CA SER A 295 -8.26 21.57 -2.90
C SER A 295 -7.04 20.80 -2.38
N GLY A 296 -7.22 19.68 -1.65
CA GLY A 296 -6.15 18.75 -1.31
C GLY A 296 -5.77 17.89 -2.53
N SER A 297 -5.11 18.48 -3.53
CA SER A 297 -4.72 17.74 -4.74
C SER A 297 -3.74 16.60 -4.44
N LEU A 298 -3.73 15.58 -5.29
CA LEU A 298 -2.75 14.47 -5.18
C LEU A 298 -1.31 14.99 -5.19
N GLY A 299 -1.01 16.00 -6.02
CA GLY A 299 0.31 16.64 -6.06
C GLY A 299 0.71 17.26 -4.71
N LEU A 300 -0.23 17.93 -4.03
CA LEU A 300 0.04 18.49 -2.69
C LEU A 300 0.26 17.40 -1.65
N LEU A 301 -0.44 16.25 -1.73
CA LEU A 301 -0.17 15.13 -0.83
C LEU A 301 1.24 14.55 -1.00
N PHE A 302 1.85 14.65 -2.19
CA PHE A 302 3.27 14.35 -2.37
C PHE A 302 4.14 15.46 -1.78
N VAL A 303 3.86 16.73 -2.08
CA VAL A 303 4.65 17.89 -1.60
C VAL A 303 4.77 17.88 -0.07
N PHE A 304 3.68 17.59 0.66
CA PHE A 304 3.66 17.59 2.13
C PHE A 304 4.08 16.26 2.76
N SER A 305 4.94 15.49 2.07
CA SER A 305 5.70 14.37 2.61
C SER A 305 7.20 14.62 2.44
N ALA A 306 8.09 13.89 3.11
CA ALA A 306 9.52 14.13 2.98
C ALA A 306 10.20 13.21 1.95
N THR A 307 9.66 12.02 1.71
CA THR A 307 10.21 11.10 0.70
C THR A 307 9.68 11.41 -0.70
N GLY A 308 8.40 11.75 -0.83
CA GLY A 308 7.80 12.14 -2.11
C GLY A 308 7.87 13.63 -2.43
N GLY A 309 8.24 14.47 -1.45
CA GLY A 309 8.29 15.92 -1.56
C GLY A 309 9.30 16.57 -0.64
N ASP A 310 8.92 17.71 -0.06
CA ASP A 310 9.80 18.50 0.81
C ASP A 310 9.09 19.15 2.00
N LEU A 311 7.95 18.63 2.41
CA LEU A 311 7.10 19.16 3.49
C LEU A 311 6.71 20.64 3.26
N GLY A 312 6.51 21.04 2.01
CA GLY A 312 6.23 22.43 1.66
C GLY A 312 7.39 23.40 1.94
N GLY A 313 8.63 22.89 1.96
CA GLY A 313 9.84 23.68 2.25
C GLY A 313 10.23 23.67 3.74
N GLY A 314 9.32 23.29 4.65
CA GLY A 314 9.54 23.29 6.09
C GLY A 314 10.31 22.05 6.61
N PRO A 315 10.78 22.07 7.88
CA PRO A 315 11.43 20.92 8.50
C PRO A 315 10.44 19.89 9.07
N ARG A 316 9.15 20.21 9.14
CA ARG A 316 8.06 19.41 9.70
C ARG A 316 6.78 19.64 8.92
N LEU A 317 5.81 18.75 9.09
CA LEU A 317 4.48 18.94 8.52
C LEU A 317 3.85 20.23 9.06
N PRO A 318 3.38 21.16 8.21
CA PRO A 318 2.60 22.31 8.68
C PRO A 318 1.29 21.87 9.33
N SER A 319 0.88 22.52 10.41
CA SER A 319 -0.36 22.18 11.15
C SER A 319 -1.62 22.25 10.31
N THR A 320 -1.63 23.06 9.26
CA THR A 320 -2.73 23.17 8.28
C THR A 320 -2.95 21.88 7.48
N TRP A 321 -1.98 20.96 7.43
CA TRP A 321 -2.03 19.73 6.63
C TRP A 321 -2.35 18.47 7.45
N ILE A 322 -2.74 18.59 8.70
CA ILE A 322 -3.20 17.45 9.50
C ILE A 322 -4.47 16.85 8.89
N ALA A 323 -4.53 15.53 8.82
CA ALA A 323 -5.68 14.82 8.25
C ALA A 323 -6.96 15.00 9.08
N ASP A 324 -8.10 15.10 8.41
CA ASP A 324 -9.43 14.86 9.00
C ASP A 324 -9.87 13.45 8.67
N TRP A 325 -9.75 12.55 9.63
CA TRP A 325 -10.06 11.13 9.46
C TRP A 325 -11.53 10.86 9.08
N ARG A 326 -12.45 11.75 9.47
CA ARG A 326 -13.89 11.64 9.19
C ARG A 326 -14.20 11.81 7.70
N ARG A 327 -13.29 12.44 6.95
CA ARG A 327 -13.40 12.63 5.50
C ARG A 327 -12.81 11.45 4.70
N LEU A 328 -12.02 10.59 5.37
CA LEU A 328 -11.31 9.45 4.78
C LEU A 328 -11.95 8.10 5.15
N TYR A 329 -12.67 8.02 6.29
CA TYR A 329 -13.33 6.82 6.78
C TYR A 329 -14.75 7.15 7.26
N ASP A 330 -15.72 6.27 6.98
CA ASP A 330 -17.11 6.47 7.37
C ASP A 330 -17.36 5.97 8.80
N PHE A 331 -17.36 6.90 9.75
CA PHE A 331 -17.62 6.58 11.16
C PHE A 331 -19.06 6.13 11.45
N LYS A 332 -19.99 6.26 10.48
CA LYS A 332 -21.32 5.64 10.58
C LYS A 332 -21.23 4.12 10.66
N ASP A 333 -20.22 3.52 10.00
CA ASP A 333 -19.95 2.08 10.11
C ASP A 333 -19.72 1.63 11.57
N ALA A 334 -19.25 2.51 12.42
CA ALA A 334 -19.06 2.28 13.87
C ALA A 334 -20.20 2.84 14.74
N GLY A 335 -21.35 3.21 14.15
CA GLY A 335 -22.48 3.78 14.86
C GLY A 335 -22.25 5.23 15.36
N ARG A 336 -21.16 5.88 14.93
CA ARG A 336 -20.78 7.22 15.40
C ARG A 336 -21.29 8.31 14.44
N GLN A 337 -22.61 8.50 14.42
CA GLN A 337 -23.26 9.52 13.59
C GLN A 337 -22.76 10.94 13.87
N ASN A 338 -22.39 11.23 15.13
CA ASN A 338 -21.84 12.51 15.56
C ASN A 338 -20.47 12.85 14.95
N LEU A 339 -19.79 11.87 14.37
CA LEU A 339 -18.50 12.03 13.66
C LEU A 339 -18.68 12.03 12.13
N ALA A 340 -19.87 11.81 11.63
CA ALA A 340 -20.11 11.83 10.20
C ALA A 340 -19.92 13.23 9.61
N VAL A 341 -19.40 13.30 8.39
CA VAL A 341 -19.34 14.53 7.59
C VAL A 341 -20.41 14.52 6.50
N PRO A 342 -20.83 15.69 5.98
CA PRO A 342 -21.74 15.75 4.83
C PRO A 342 -21.18 14.96 3.64
N ALA A 343 -22.08 14.39 2.82
CA ALA A 343 -21.69 13.54 1.69
C ALA A 343 -20.72 14.23 0.71
N GLY A 344 -20.92 15.53 0.45
CA GLY A 344 -20.01 16.33 -0.41
C GLY A 344 -18.62 16.59 0.17
N LYS A 345 -18.41 16.31 1.45
CA LYS A 345 -17.11 16.45 2.13
C LYS A 345 -16.40 15.11 2.34
N PHE A 346 -17.10 14.00 2.09
CA PHE A 346 -16.58 12.66 2.26
C PHE A 346 -15.88 12.17 1.00
N ASN A 347 -14.70 11.57 1.15
CA ASN A 347 -13.94 11.02 0.03
C ASN A 347 -14.20 9.53 -0.13
N ARG A 348 -14.66 9.12 -1.30
CA ARG A 348 -14.71 7.73 -1.73
C ARG A 348 -13.53 7.43 -2.65
N ALA A 349 -12.90 6.27 -2.53
CA ALA A 349 -11.86 5.83 -3.46
C ALA A 349 -12.42 5.74 -4.89
N MET A 350 -11.54 5.82 -5.88
CA MET A 350 -11.93 5.46 -7.26
C MET A 350 -12.22 3.96 -7.35
N ARG A 351 -12.96 3.54 -8.36
CA ARG A 351 -13.23 2.12 -8.61
C ARG A 351 -11.95 1.39 -8.98
N ILE A 352 -11.86 0.13 -8.58
CA ILE A 352 -10.82 -0.77 -9.10
C ILE A 352 -11.25 -1.17 -10.51
N ASP A 353 -10.65 -0.55 -11.51
CA ASP A 353 -10.84 -0.81 -12.92
C ASP A 353 -9.54 -0.55 -13.70
N THR A 354 -9.59 -0.60 -15.02
CA THR A 354 -8.42 -0.43 -15.88
C THR A 354 -8.00 1.03 -16.07
N THR A 355 -8.60 1.98 -15.33
CA THR A 355 -8.23 3.40 -15.43
C THR A 355 -7.53 3.91 -14.18
N LEU A 356 -6.64 4.87 -14.38
CA LEU A 356 -5.96 5.64 -13.35
C LEU A 356 -6.27 7.12 -13.54
N VAL A 357 -6.27 7.88 -12.45
CA VAL A 357 -6.39 9.34 -12.55
C VAL A 357 -5.18 9.94 -13.27
N ASP A 358 -5.42 10.97 -14.08
CA ASP A 358 -4.41 11.60 -14.93
C ASP A 358 -3.14 12.12 -14.22
N PRO A 359 -3.13 12.58 -12.95
CA PRO A 359 -1.87 12.91 -12.29
C PRO A 359 -0.87 11.74 -12.23
N LEU A 360 -1.35 10.49 -12.27
CA LEU A 360 -0.49 9.30 -12.29
C LEU A 360 0.13 9.03 -13.66
N ARG A 361 -0.23 9.79 -14.69
CA ARG A 361 0.43 9.78 -15.99
C ARG A 361 1.73 10.58 -15.97
N ASN A 362 1.83 11.57 -15.07
CA ASN A 362 2.97 12.47 -14.94
C ASN A 362 3.37 12.56 -13.47
N LEU A 363 3.93 11.48 -12.95
CA LEU A 363 4.42 11.44 -11.57
C LEU A 363 5.44 12.55 -11.32
N PRO A 364 5.44 13.21 -10.16
CA PRO A 364 6.40 14.24 -9.82
C PRO A 364 7.84 13.72 -9.88
N ALA A 365 8.76 14.57 -10.32
CA ALA A 365 10.19 14.28 -10.25
C ALA A 365 10.59 13.89 -8.83
N GLY A 366 11.41 12.84 -8.71
CA GLY A 366 11.81 12.30 -7.41
C GLY A 366 10.90 11.18 -6.88
N SER A 367 9.60 11.21 -7.17
CA SER A 367 8.68 10.14 -6.74
C SER A 367 8.90 8.81 -7.48
N PHE A 368 9.54 8.83 -8.64
CA PHE A 368 9.92 7.64 -9.42
C PHE A 368 11.44 7.54 -9.64
N GLY A 369 12.21 8.45 -9.03
CA GLY A 369 13.66 8.39 -9.01
C GLY A 369 14.38 8.90 -10.23
N GLY A 370 13.67 9.42 -11.18
CA GLY A 370 14.26 10.00 -12.36
C GLY A 370 14.50 11.50 -12.28
N PRO A 371 15.28 12.05 -13.22
CA PRO A 371 15.35 13.49 -13.43
C PRO A 371 13.97 14.02 -13.83
N ASN A 372 13.82 15.35 -13.85
CA ASN A 372 12.69 15.96 -14.52
C ASN A 372 12.62 15.46 -15.96
N VAL A 373 11.49 14.89 -16.32
CA VAL A 373 11.22 14.42 -17.67
C VAL A 373 10.13 15.30 -18.29
N PRO A 374 10.06 15.40 -19.63
CA PRO A 374 8.98 16.11 -20.31
C PRO A 374 7.60 15.58 -19.91
N PHE A 375 6.60 16.44 -20.02
CA PHE A 375 5.20 16.04 -19.86
C PHE A 375 4.88 14.88 -20.84
N ASP A 376 4.14 13.88 -20.38
CA ASP A 376 3.84 12.65 -21.12
C ASP A 376 5.04 11.71 -21.40
N ASP A 377 6.18 11.91 -20.74
CA ASP A 377 7.24 10.92 -20.82
C ASP A 377 6.76 9.59 -20.20
N PRO A 378 6.87 8.47 -20.93
CA PRO A 378 6.43 7.18 -20.40
C PRO A 378 7.08 6.78 -19.08
N ARG A 379 8.29 7.25 -18.79
CA ARG A 379 9.00 6.99 -17.53
C ARG A 379 8.27 7.57 -16.32
N ALA A 380 7.50 8.66 -16.49
CA ALA A 380 6.67 9.24 -15.44
C ALA A 380 5.27 8.62 -15.37
N ASN A 381 4.89 7.74 -16.30
CA ASN A 381 3.56 7.13 -16.33
C ASN A 381 3.53 5.86 -15.49
N LEU A 382 2.76 5.88 -14.38
CA LEU A 382 2.67 4.75 -13.44
C LEU A 382 2.15 3.47 -14.11
N ALA A 383 1.19 3.57 -15.02
CA ALA A 383 0.67 2.39 -15.71
C ALA A 383 1.72 1.75 -16.63
N PHE A 384 2.46 2.57 -17.39
CA PHE A 384 3.59 2.07 -18.20
C PHE A 384 4.66 1.39 -17.34
N ARG A 385 4.98 1.96 -16.18
CA ARG A 385 5.95 1.39 -15.25
C ARG A 385 5.49 0.03 -14.74
N ASN A 386 4.23 -0.10 -14.31
CA ASN A 386 3.65 -1.38 -13.85
C ASN A 386 3.70 -2.46 -14.95
N LEU A 387 3.29 -2.10 -16.18
CA LEU A 387 3.33 -3.03 -17.31
C LEU A 387 4.78 -3.44 -17.66
N THR A 388 5.73 -2.51 -17.52
CA THR A 388 7.15 -2.78 -17.76
C THR A 388 7.74 -3.65 -16.68
N ARG A 389 7.40 -3.39 -15.40
CA ARG A 389 7.85 -4.22 -14.28
C ARG A 389 7.39 -5.68 -14.41
N ALA A 390 6.13 -5.90 -14.83
CA ALA A 390 5.61 -7.23 -15.11
C ALA A 390 6.43 -7.97 -16.19
N LYS A 391 6.85 -7.26 -17.25
CA LYS A 391 7.74 -7.81 -18.28
C LYS A 391 9.12 -8.14 -17.72
N MET A 392 9.71 -7.26 -16.92
CA MET A 392 11.05 -7.44 -16.34
C MET A 392 11.19 -8.78 -15.60
N VAL A 393 10.16 -9.18 -14.86
CA VAL A 393 10.13 -10.42 -14.09
C VAL A 393 9.46 -11.59 -14.83
N ARG A 394 9.15 -11.44 -16.11
CA ARG A 394 8.45 -12.44 -16.94
C ARG A 394 7.19 -12.97 -16.24
N LEU A 395 6.33 -12.06 -15.80
CA LEU A 395 5.09 -12.40 -15.12
C LEU A 395 4.16 -13.16 -16.08
N ALA A 396 3.45 -14.17 -15.58
CA ALA A 396 2.43 -14.87 -16.37
C ALA A 396 1.34 -13.90 -16.85
N THR A 397 0.74 -14.17 -18.01
CA THR A 397 -0.44 -13.42 -18.45
C THR A 397 -1.65 -13.75 -17.58
N GLY A 398 -2.68 -12.91 -17.62
CA GLY A 398 -3.94 -13.19 -16.92
C GLY A 398 -4.55 -14.52 -17.33
N GLN A 399 -4.49 -14.86 -18.63
CA GLN A 399 -5.00 -16.14 -19.15
C GLN A 399 -4.20 -17.34 -18.63
N GLN A 400 -2.87 -17.21 -18.54
CA GLN A 400 -2.00 -18.26 -17.99
C GLN A 400 -2.27 -18.47 -16.51
N MET A 401 -2.40 -17.38 -15.72
CA MET A 401 -2.76 -17.46 -14.32
C MET A 401 -4.14 -18.06 -14.09
N ALA A 402 -5.13 -17.68 -14.90
CA ALA A 402 -6.48 -18.27 -14.81
C ALA A 402 -6.45 -19.78 -15.06
N ASN A 403 -5.71 -20.24 -16.08
CA ASN A 403 -5.53 -21.66 -16.36
C ASN A 403 -4.82 -22.38 -15.19
N PHE A 404 -3.72 -21.80 -14.71
CA PHE A 404 -2.97 -22.35 -13.59
C PHE A 404 -3.86 -22.53 -12.34
N LEU A 405 -4.61 -21.50 -11.95
CA LEU A 405 -5.50 -21.56 -10.79
C LEU A 405 -6.62 -22.59 -10.98
N LYS A 406 -7.19 -22.70 -12.18
CA LYS A 406 -8.18 -23.76 -12.50
C LYS A 406 -7.59 -25.16 -12.34
N ASN A 407 -6.38 -25.38 -12.80
CA ASN A 407 -5.67 -26.66 -12.63
C ASN A 407 -5.34 -26.99 -11.17
N LYS A 408 -5.28 -25.96 -10.31
CA LYS A 408 -5.17 -26.11 -8.83
C LYS A 408 -6.54 -26.28 -8.14
N GLY A 409 -7.61 -26.48 -8.88
CA GLY A 409 -8.96 -26.68 -8.34
C GLY A 409 -9.63 -25.39 -7.84
N VAL A 410 -9.18 -24.22 -8.29
CA VAL A 410 -9.87 -22.95 -8.01
C VAL A 410 -11.03 -22.78 -8.98
N ASN A 411 -12.24 -22.63 -8.46
CA ASN A 411 -13.41 -22.32 -9.29
C ASN A 411 -13.37 -20.83 -9.69
N LEU A 412 -13.11 -20.57 -10.96
CA LEU A 412 -13.12 -19.22 -11.53
C LEU A 412 -13.49 -19.28 -13.03
N THR A 413 -14.06 -18.19 -13.52
CA THR A 413 -14.37 -17.99 -14.94
C THR A 413 -13.29 -17.12 -15.57
N LYS A 414 -12.73 -17.58 -16.69
CA LYS A 414 -11.75 -16.79 -17.48
C LYS A 414 -12.48 -15.70 -18.23
N LEU A 415 -11.84 -14.53 -18.34
CA LEU A 415 -12.33 -13.47 -19.23
C LEU A 415 -12.22 -13.92 -20.70
N THR A 416 -13.27 -13.65 -21.45
CA THR A 416 -13.28 -13.79 -22.92
C THR A 416 -12.49 -12.66 -23.57
N LYS A 417 -12.08 -12.83 -24.82
CA LYS A 417 -11.43 -11.77 -25.59
C LYS A 417 -12.30 -10.52 -25.72
N ALA A 418 -13.62 -10.67 -25.88
CA ALA A 418 -14.57 -9.56 -25.91
C ALA A 418 -14.58 -8.80 -24.57
N GLN A 419 -14.65 -9.49 -23.45
CA GLN A 419 -14.59 -8.86 -22.12
C GLN A 419 -13.28 -8.12 -21.87
N ILE A 420 -12.14 -8.65 -22.34
CA ILE A 420 -10.84 -7.97 -22.22
C ILE A 420 -10.83 -6.70 -23.08
N ARG A 421 -11.38 -6.77 -24.30
CA ARG A 421 -11.42 -5.66 -25.26
C ARG A 421 -12.36 -4.54 -24.82
N ASP A 422 -13.59 -4.88 -24.54
CA ASP A 422 -14.67 -3.89 -24.42
C ASP A 422 -14.84 -3.33 -23.02
N GLY A 423 -14.73 -4.16 -21.97
CA GLY A 423 -14.85 -3.71 -20.58
C GLY A 423 -16.18 -3.04 -20.23
N GLN A 424 -16.18 -2.23 -19.17
CA GLN A 424 -17.28 -1.37 -18.73
C GLN A 424 -16.73 -0.07 -18.13
N ASN A 425 -16.74 1.02 -18.87
CA ASN A 425 -16.26 2.33 -18.39
C ASN A 425 -14.78 2.39 -17.93
N GLY A 426 -13.96 1.40 -18.30
CA GLY A 426 -12.53 1.38 -18.06
C GLY A 426 -11.73 2.03 -19.20
N ALA A 427 -10.44 1.67 -19.31
CA ALA A 427 -9.56 2.19 -20.34
C ALA A 427 -10.13 1.96 -21.75
N ASP A 428 -10.23 3.03 -22.53
CA ASP A 428 -10.66 2.97 -23.93
C ASP A 428 -9.50 2.45 -24.79
N LEU A 429 -9.73 1.30 -25.40
CA LEU A 429 -8.77 0.63 -26.28
C LEU A 429 -9.02 0.93 -27.77
N SER A 430 -9.96 1.80 -28.11
CA SER A 430 -10.30 2.15 -29.51
C SER A 430 -9.13 2.80 -30.24
N SER A 431 -8.30 3.54 -29.52
CA SER A 431 -7.10 4.21 -30.04
C SER A 431 -5.94 3.25 -30.36
N LEU A 432 -5.99 2.00 -29.92
CA LEU A 432 -5.00 0.98 -30.28
C LEU A 432 -5.20 0.53 -31.73
N THR A 433 -4.11 0.33 -32.46
CA THR A 433 -4.18 -0.32 -33.77
C THR A 433 -4.70 -1.76 -33.64
N GLN A 434 -5.19 -2.34 -34.72
CA GLN A 434 -5.65 -3.73 -34.73
C GLN A 434 -4.57 -4.68 -34.15
N GLY A 435 -3.33 -4.57 -34.65
CA GLY A 435 -2.23 -5.43 -34.19
C GLY A 435 -1.89 -5.23 -32.69
N GLN A 436 -2.01 -4.01 -32.17
CA GLN A 436 -1.83 -3.74 -30.73
C GLN A 436 -2.94 -4.37 -29.90
N ARG A 437 -4.20 -4.29 -30.35
CA ARG A 437 -5.33 -4.95 -29.68
C ARG A 437 -5.18 -6.45 -29.67
N GLU A 438 -4.86 -7.05 -30.85
CA GLU A 438 -4.65 -8.50 -30.94
C GLU A 438 -3.53 -8.99 -30.03
N ALA A 439 -2.40 -8.26 -29.95
CA ALA A 439 -1.32 -8.57 -29.03
C ALA A 439 -1.78 -8.53 -27.56
N LEU A 440 -2.55 -7.49 -27.17
CA LEU A 440 -3.11 -7.38 -25.82
C LEU A 440 -4.09 -8.53 -25.51
N LEU A 441 -4.97 -8.87 -26.45
CA LEU A 441 -5.98 -9.93 -26.26
C LEU A 441 -5.36 -11.33 -26.21
N LYS A 442 -4.21 -11.52 -26.86
CA LYS A 442 -3.46 -12.78 -26.85
C LYS A 442 -2.68 -12.96 -25.56
N ASP A 443 -1.94 -11.94 -25.16
CA ASP A 443 -1.01 -11.96 -24.03
C ASP A 443 -1.35 -10.82 -23.07
N THR A 444 -2.52 -10.86 -22.43
CA THR A 444 -3.00 -9.81 -21.52
C THR A 444 -2.11 -9.75 -20.27
N PRO A 445 -1.42 -8.62 -19.99
CA PRO A 445 -0.65 -8.48 -18.76
C PRO A 445 -1.51 -8.77 -17.52
N LEU A 446 -0.97 -9.50 -16.56
CA LEU A 446 -1.71 -9.94 -15.38
C LEU A 446 -2.39 -8.76 -14.66
N TRP A 447 -1.69 -7.64 -14.47
CA TRP A 447 -2.26 -6.45 -13.83
C TRP A 447 -3.46 -5.88 -14.59
N PHE A 448 -3.36 -5.72 -15.92
CA PHE A 448 -4.51 -5.29 -16.72
C PHE A 448 -5.68 -6.27 -16.63
N TYR A 449 -5.38 -7.58 -16.69
CA TYR A 449 -6.40 -8.62 -16.64
C TYR A 449 -7.21 -8.58 -15.34
N ILE A 450 -6.55 -8.50 -14.18
CA ILE A 450 -7.24 -8.47 -12.89
C ILE A 450 -8.02 -7.18 -12.65
N LEU A 451 -7.53 -6.05 -13.18
CA LEU A 451 -8.27 -4.80 -13.16
C LEU A 451 -9.53 -4.89 -14.04
N ARG A 452 -9.44 -5.55 -15.20
CA ARG A 452 -10.59 -5.80 -16.06
C ARG A 452 -11.59 -6.79 -15.41
N GLU A 453 -11.11 -7.81 -14.70
CA GLU A 453 -11.98 -8.66 -13.86
C GLU A 453 -12.73 -7.84 -12.81
N ALA A 454 -12.04 -6.92 -12.14
CA ALA A 454 -12.63 -6.05 -11.11
C ALA A 454 -13.65 -5.09 -11.71
N GLU A 455 -13.33 -4.48 -12.83
CA GLU A 455 -14.21 -3.58 -13.58
C GLU A 455 -15.55 -4.24 -13.92
N LEU A 456 -15.51 -5.43 -14.51
CA LEU A 456 -16.70 -6.24 -14.84
C LEU A 456 -17.39 -6.80 -13.58
N GLY A 457 -16.72 -6.79 -12.46
CA GLY A 457 -17.16 -7.34 -11.19
C GLY A 457 -17.65 -6.31 -10.17
N GLY A 458 -17.98 -5.09 -10.59
CA GLY A 458 -18.48 -4.05 -9.69
C GLY A 458 -17.39 -3.30 -8.92
N GLY A 459 -16.13 -3.33 -9.37
CA GLY A 459 -15.03 -2.57 -8.79
C GLY A 459 -14.35 -3.27 -7.60
N LYS A 460 -14.41 -4.60 -7.55
CA LYS A 460 -13.66 -5.43 -6.59
C LYS A 460 -12.90 -6.51 -7.33
N LEU A 461 -11.70 -6.85 -6.88
CA LEU A 461 -10.97 -8.00 -7.42
C LEU A 461 -11.81 -9.27 -7.29
N ARG A 462 -11.75 -10.11 -8.32
CA ARG A 462 -12.46 -11.39 -8.41
C ARG A 462 -11.47 -12.49 -8.81
N GLY A 463 -11.95 -13.65 -9.19
CA GLY A 463 -11.25 -14.73 -9.84
C GLY A 463 -9.75 -14.78 -9.56
N VAL A 464 -8.97 -14.40 -10.55
CA VAL A 464 -7.51 -14.42 -10.48
C VAL A 464 -6.96 -13.43 -9.45
N GLY A 465 -7.38 -12.17 -9.54
CA GLY A 465 -6.84 -11.11 -8.69
C GLY A 465 -7.14 -11.32 -7.21
N ALA A 466 -8.39 -11.62 -6.87
CA ALA A 466 -8.78 -11.88 -5.48
C ALA A 466 -8.10 -13.12 -4.90
N ARG A 467 -7.91 -14.17 -5.71
CA ARG A 467 -7.25 -15.40 -5.26
C ARG A 467 -5.79 -15.17 -4.92
N ILE A 468 -5.04 -14.45 -5.77
CA ILE A 468 -3.65 -14.09 -5.50
C ILE A 468 -3.55 -13.29 -4.19
N VAL A 469 -4.38 -12.25 -4.03
CA VAL A 469 -4.35 -11.41 -2.83
C VAL A 469 -4.70 -12.21 -1.59
N ALA A 470 -5.80 -12.96 -1.60
CA ALA A 470 -6.26 -13.69 -0.43
C ALA A 470 -5.28 -14.77 0.03
N GLU A 471 -4.69 -15.55 -0.90
CA GLU A 471 -3.73 -16.61 -0.54
C GLU A 471 -2.41 -16.05 -0.02
N THR A 472 -1.92 -14.95 -0.61
CA THR A 472 -0.71 -14.27 -0.13
C THR A 472 -0.91 -13.70 1.27
N ILE A 473 -2.01 -12.97 1.50
CA ILE A 473 -2.33 -12.41 2.82
C ILE A 473 -2.55 -13.52 3.87
N HIS A 474 -3.25 -14.59 3.51
CA HIS A 474 -3.42 -15.75 4.40
C HIS A 474 -2.06 -16.33 4.82
N ARG A 475 -1.15 -16.56 3.85
CA ARG A 475 0.18 -17.08 4.11
C ARG A 475 1.03 -16.13 4.97
N ALA A 476 0.95 -14.84 4.68
CA ALA A 476 1.64 -13.81 5.46
C ALA A 476 1.15 -13.74 6.92
N MET A 477 -0.15 -13.94 7.15
CA MET A 477 -0.71 -14.07 8.51
C MET A 477 -0.28 -15.36 9.18
N GLU A 478 -0.28 -16.47 8.45
CA GLU A 478 0.11 -17.78 9.00
C GLU A 478 1.57 -17.78 9.45
N GLY A 479 2.48 -17.17 8.68
CA GLY A 479 3.90 -17.07 9.01
C GLY A 479 4.26 -15.95 10.00
N SER A 480 3.29 -15.13 10.41
CA SER A 480 3.51 -14.07 11.41
C SER A 480 3.82 -14.65 12.79
N THR A 481 4.63 -13.95 13.56
CA THR A 481 4.92 -14.30 14.96
C THR A 481 3.62 -14.39 15.79
N HIS A 482 2.71 -13.44 15.57
CA HIS A 482 1.40 -13.39 16.20
C HIS A 482 0.31 -13.59 15.14
N SER A 483 -0.24 -14.80 15.04
CA SER A 483 -1.09 -15.18 13.92
C SER A 483 -2.52 -15.52 14.32
N ILE A 484 -3.50 -14.79 13.78
CA ILE A 484 -4.93 -15.14 13.93
C ILE A 484 -5.32 -16.35 13.08
N VAL A 485 -4.52 -16.72 12.07
CA VAL A 485 -4.75 -17.93 11.25
C VAL A 485 -4.38 -19.18 12.04
N ARG A 486 -3.30 -19.12 12.84
CA ARG A 486 -2.90 -20.22 13.73
C ARG A 486 -3.70 -20.27 15.04
N GLU A 487 -4.39 -19.16 15.37
CA GLU A 487 -5.23 -19.06 16.55
C GLU A 487 -6.70 -18.78 16.15
N PRO A 488 -7.40 -19.74 15.55
CA PRO A 488 -8.73 -19.50 14.94
C PRO A 488 -9.82 -19.14 15.97
N THR A 489 -9.57 -19.37 17.25
CA THR A 489 -10.46 -18.98 18.36
C THR A 489 -10.21 -17.56 18.87
N TRP A 490 -9.08 -16.93 18.47
CA TRP A 490 -8.80 -15.57 18.87
C TRP A 490 -9.88 -14.59 18.37
N ARG A 491 -10.21 -13.62 19.19
CA ARG A 491 -11.21 -12.59 18.87
C ARG A 491 -10.71 -11.20 19.28
N PRO A 492 -11.09 -10.13 18.54
CA PRO A 492 -10.70 -8.76 18.88
C PRO A 492 -11.33 -8.31 20.19
N SER A 493 -10.53 -7.65 21.02
CA SER A 493 -10.95 -7.12 22.32
C SER A 493 -11.11 -5.59 22.36
N LEU A 494 -10.64 -4.89 21.31
CA LEU A 494 -10.63 -3.43 21.23
C LEU A 494 -11.72 -2.87 20.30
N GLY A 495 -12.59 -3.72 19.78
CA GLY A 495 -13.73 -3.35 18.97
C GLY A 495 -15.02 -3.17 19.78
N PRO A 496 -16.15 -2.87 19.11
CA PRO A 496 -17.45 -2.73 19.78
C PRO A 496 -17.99 -4.06 20.33
N ASN A 497 -17.45 -5.18 19.85
CA ASN A 497 -17.76 -6.54 20.30
C ASN A 497 -16.59 -7.47 19.91
N ASN A 498 -16.71 -8.75 20.32
CA ASN A 498 -15.67 -9.76 20.07
C ASN A 498 -15.60 -10.32 18.63
N SER A 499 -16.29 -9.73 17.68
CA SER A 499 -16.28 -10.16 16.28
C SER A 499 -15.97 -9.01 15.30
N THR A 500 -15.95 -7.78 15.78
CA THR A 500 -15.82 -6.59 14.95
C THR A 500 -14.64 -5.74 15.40
N PHE A 501 -13.70 -5.53 14.49
CA PHE A 501 -12.64 -4.54 14.61
C PHE A 501 -12.25 -4.07 13.20
N ARG A 502 -12.58 -2.82 12.89
CA ARG A 502 -12.41 -2.17 11.59
C ARG A 502 -11.40 -1.03 11.71
N MET A 503 -11.00 -0.44 10.60
CA MET A 503 -10.13 0.75 10.64
C MET A 503 -10.78 1.92 11.40
N VAL A 504 -12.08 2.10 11.33
CA VAL A 504 -12.80 3.11 12.13
C VAL A 504 -12.72 2.82 13.63
N ASP A 505 -12.74 1.55 14.05
CA ASP A 505 -12.59 1.14 15.45
C ASP A 505 -11.16 1.38 15.94
N LEU A 506 -10.14 1.10 15.10
CA LEU A 506 -8.74 1.46 15.36
C LEU A 506 -8.59 2.97 15.59
N LEU A 507 -9.14 3.79 14.69
CA LEU A 507 -9.07 5.24 14.80
C LEU A 507 -9.80 5.75 16.05
N LEU A 508 -10.98 5.20 16.38
CA LEU A 508 -11.69 5.55 17.61
C LEU A 508 -10.87 5.23 18.85
N PHE A 509 -10.19 4.09 18.88
CA PHE A 509 -9.33 3.72 20.00
C PHE A 509 -8.09 4.62 20.08
N ALA A 510 -7.36 4.77 18.97
CA ALA A 510 -6.13 5.55 18.86
C ALA A 510 -6.31 7.05 19.22
N PHE A 511 -7.45 7.60 18.84
CA PHE A 511 -7.82 9.01 19.05
C PHE A 511 -8.88 9.19 20.15
N GLN A 512 -9.09 8.17 20.99
CA GLN A 512 -9.97 8.19 22.19
C GLN A 512 -11.42 8.57 21.88
N GLY A 513 -11.88 8.34 20.66
CA GLY A 513 -13.21 8.75 20.21
C GLY A 513 -13.44 10.27 20.20
N GLN A 514 -12.41 11.07 20.35
CA GLN A 514 -12.49 12.53 20.47
C GLN A 514 -12.46 13.19 19.10
N LYS A 515 -13.45 14.01 18.79
CA LYS A 515 -13.57 14.72 17.52
C LYS A 515 -12.36 15.63 17.27
N ASN A 516 -11.91 16.37 18.27
CA ASN A 516 -10.77 17.29 18.17
C ASN A 516 -9.44 16.60 17.94
N LEU A 517 -9.32 15.29 18.21
CA LEU A 517 -8.15 14.49 17.84
C LEU A 517 -8.29 13.87 16.45
N LEU A 518 -9.51 13.42 16.07
CA LEU A 518 -9.80 12.84 14.76
C LEU A 518 -9.83 13.89 13.65
N ALA A 519 -10.15 15.12 13.98
CA ALA A 519 -10.26 16.26 13.08
C ALA A 519 -9.81 17.55 13.78
N PRO A 520 -8.49 17.75 13.96
CA PRO A 520 -7.98 18.87 14.76
C PRO A 520 -8.24 20.26 14.20
N LEU A 521 -8.67 20.32 12.94
CA LEU A 521 -8.97 21.57 12.22
C LEU A 521 -10.47 21.79 12.00
N GLY A 522 -11.33 20.94 12.58
CA GLY A 522 -12.80 21.09 12.52
C GLY A 522 -13.52 20.19 11.54
#